data_46c6bfb089b3bb1663b352dd2d0e02de
#
_entry.id   46c6bfb089b3bb1663b352dd2d0e02de
#
_cell.length_a   1.000
_cell.length_b   1.000
_cell.length_c   1.000
_cell.angle_alpha   90.00
_cell.angle_beta   90.00
_cell.angle_gamma   90.00
#
_symmetry.space_group_name_H-M   'P 1'
#
loop_
_entity.id
_entity.type
_entity.pdbx_description
1 polymer ?
#
loop_
_entity_poly.entity_id
_entity_poly.type
_entity_poly.pdbx_seq_one_letter_code
_entity_poly.pdbx_strand_id
1 'polypeptide(L)'
;MKLRTILFSLAAVGFCSGAVAQAPIVIKFSHVVAADTPKGKASEFFKKRAEELGKGKVKVEVYANSALYKDKEELEALQLGAVQMLAPSLAKFGPLGVKEFEVFDLPYIFDDYTGLHRVTQGPVGAGILKKLEPKGIVGLAYWDNGFKSFSANTPIRSPADLKGKKLRIQSSKV
;
A
#
# COMPACT_ATOMS: atom_id res chain seq x y z
N MET A 1 11.45 -6.94 85.74
CA MET A 1 10.62 -6.35 84.63
C MET A 1 11.37 -6.41 83.35
N LYS A 2 10.99 -7.30 82.43
CA LYS A 2 11.72 -7.52 81.13
C LYS A 2 10.94 -6.85 80.02
N LEU A 3 11.51 -5.84 79.45
CA LEU A 3 10.96 -5.09 78.32
C LEU A 3 11.21 -5.92 77.03
N ARG A 4 10.15 -6.35 76.38
CA ARG A 4 10.20 -7.07 75.07
C ARG A 4 10.16 -6.06 73.96
N THR A 5 11.27 -5.94 73.28
CA THR A 5 11.38 -5.15 72.05
C THR A 5 10.78 -5.94 70.88
N ILE A 6 9.66 -5.46 70.29
CA ILE A 6 9.05 -6.03 69.11
C ILE A 6 9.70 -5.34 67.88
N LEU A 7 10.50 -6.10 67.11
CA LEU A 7 11.01 -5.69 65.82
C LEU A 7 9.86 -5.82 64.78
N PHE A 8 9.38 -4.71 64.28
CA PHE A 8 8.52 -4.65 63.08
C PHE A 8 9.39 -4.74 61.84
N SER A 9 9.43 -5.90 61.19
CA SER A 9 10.03 -6.07 59.86
C SER A 9 9.02 -5.57 58.81
N LEU A 10 9.29 -4.39 58.25
CA LEU A 10 8.54 -3.82 57.13
C LEU A 10 8.99 -4.53 55.84
N ALA A 11 8.20 -5.51 55.40
CA ALA A 11 8.41 -6.15 54.09
C ALA A 11 8.01 -5.16 52.98
N ALA A 12 9.00 -4.56 52.33
CA ALA A 12 8.81 -3.78 51.12
C ALA A 12 8.47 -4.71 49.95
N VAL A 13 7.19 -4.86 49.66
CA VAL A 13 6.70 -5.53 48.45
C VAL A 13 6.95 -4.58 47.26
N GLY A 14 8.06 -4.80 46.59
CA GLY A 14 8.39 -4.11 45.33
C GLY A 14 7.34 -4.50 44.27
N PHE A 15 6.41 -3.61 43.97
CA PHE A 15 5.57 -3.68 42.79
C PHE A 15 6.48 -3.53 41.54
N CYS A 16 6.97 -4.65 41.02
CA CYS A 16 7.48 -4.69 39.65
C CYS A 16 6.31 -4.42 38.70
N SER A 17 6.06 -3.16 38.38
CA SER A 17 5.21 -2.77 37.27
C SER A 17 5.86 -3.29 36.01
N GLY A 18 5.59 -4.55 35.63
CA GLY A 18 5.99 -5.09 34.35
C GLY A 18 5.36 -4.21 33.28
N ALA A 19 6.16 -3.43 32.59
CA ALA A 19 5.73 -2.73 31.40
C ALA A 19 5.24 -3.80 30.41
N VAL A 20 3.93 -3.96 30.28
CA VAL A 20 3.33 -4.82 29.26
C VAL A 20 3.70 -4.16 27.93
N ALA A 21 4.73 -4.69 27.28
CA ALA A 21 5.11 -4.27 25.94
C ALA A 21 3.90 -4.55 25.03
N GLN A 22 3.25 -3.51 24.57
CA GLN A 22 2.14 -3.62 23.63
C GLN A 22 2.64 -4.33 22.37
N ALA A 23 1.95 -5.39 21.95
CA ALA A 23 2.30 -6.10 20.71
C ALA A 23 2.32 -5.10 19.52
N PRO A 24 3.27 -5.22 18.60
CA PRO A 24 3.38 -4.32 17.48
C PRO A 24 2.15 -4.42 16.59
N ILE A 25 1.75 -3.29 16.00
CA ILE A 25 0.75 -3.24 14.94
C ILE A 25 1.35 -3.93 13.71
N VAL A 26 0.73 -5.02 13.25
CA VAL A 26 1.15 -5.74 12.05
C VAL A 26 0.46 -5.15 10.83
N ILE A 27 1.25 -4.70 9.85
CA ILE A 27 0.78 -4.20 8.55
C ILE A 27 1.13 -5.26 7.49
N LYS A 28 0.13 -5.98 7.01
CA LYS A 28 0.27 -6.86 5.86
C LYS A 28 0.18 -6.02 4.60
N PHE A 29 1.30 -5.85 3.91
CA PHE A 29 1.40 -5.10 2.67
C PHE A 29 1.46 -6.08 1.49
N SER A 30 0.37 -6.20 0.75
CA SER A 30 0.28 -7.10 -0.41
C SER A 30 0.41 -6.33 -1.72
N HIS A 31 1.11 -6.93 -2.69
CA HIS A 31 1.17 -6.42 -4.06
C HIS A 31 1.38 -7.55 -5.07
N VAL A 32 0.99 -7.28 -6.32
CA VAL A 32 0.93 -8.31 -7.38
C VAL A 32 2.19 -8.43 -8.23
N VAL A 33 3.17 -7.54 -8.06
CA VAL A 33 4.40 -7.55 -8.85
C VAL A 33 5.52 -8.34 -8.16
N ALA A 34 6.53 -8.73 -8.94
CA ALA A 34 7.70 -9.41 -8.40
C ALA A 34 8.53 -8.51 -7.47
N ALA A 35 9.22 -9.09 -6.50
CA ALA A 35 9.96 -8.37 -5.47
C ALA A 35 11.14 -7.54 -6.04
N ASP A 36 11.73 -7.97 -7.16
CA ASP A 36 12.86 -7.30 -7.82
C ASP A 36 12.45 -6.10 -8.69
N THR A 37 11.15 -5.88 -8.89
CA THR A 37 10.63 -4.72 -9.62
C THR A 37 10.80 -3.42 -8.81
N PRO A 38 10.74 -2.22 -9.44
CA PRO A 38 10.78 -0.96 -8.72
C PRO A 38 9.75 -0.86 -7.59
N LYS A 39 8.51 -1.29 -7.83
CA LYS A 39 7.45 -1.32 -6.81
C LYS A 39 7.77 -2.32 -5.69
N GLY A 40 8.26 -3.51 -6.02
CA GLY A 40 8.66 -4.50 -5.02
C GLY A 40 9.77 -3.96 -4.12
N LYS A 41 10.82 -3.35 -4.69
CA LYS A 41 11.90 -2.70 -3.95
C LYS A 41 11.41 -1.54 -3.09
N ALA A 42 10.47 -0.74 -3.59
CA ALA A 42 9.85 0.35 -2.84
C ALA A 42 9.04 -0.18 -1.63
N SER A 43 8.37 -1.32 -1.77
CA SER A 43 7.64 -1.97 -0.67
C SER A 43 8.58 -2.43 0.45
N GLU A 44 9.72 -3.01 0.10
CA GLU A 44 10.75 -3.39 1.07
C GLU A 44 11.41 -2.17 1.74
N PHE A 45 11.65 -1.10 0.98
CA PHE A 45 12.12 0.16 1.53
C PHE A 45 11.11 0.76 2.52
N PHE A 46 9.82 0.76 2.16
CA PHE A 46 8.75 1.20 3.07
C PHE A 46 8.76 0.38 4.35
N LYS A 47 8.81 -0.95 4.28
CA LYS A 47 8.90 -1.84 5.43
C LYS A 47 10.04 -1.41 6.35
N LYS A 48 11.25 -1.33 5.82
CA LYS A 48 12.44 -0.94 6.59
C LYS A 48 12.23 0.40 7.31
N ARG A 49 11.77 1.42 6.58
CA ARG A 49 11.58 2.77 7.15
C ARG A 49 10.45 2.82 8.18
N ALA A 50 9.34 2.14 7.94
CA ALA A 50 8.22 2.10 8.88
C ALA A 50 8.59 1.40 10.19
N GLU A 51 9.34 0.30 10.13
CA GLU A 51 9.82 -0.42 11.31
C GLU A 51 10.86 0.39 12.09
N GLU A 52 11.82 1.04 11.41
CA GLU A 52 12.79 1.95 12.01
C GLU A 52 12.11 3.11 12.76
N LEU A 53 11.17 3.79 12.11
CA LEU A 53 10.45 4.91 12.69
C LEU A 53 9.45 4.48 13.76
N GLY A 54 8.89 3.31 13.62
CA GLY A 54 7.93 2.70 14.54
C GLY A 54 8.55 2.24 15.86
N LYS A 55 9.90 2.11 15.95
CA LYS A 55 10.64 1.75 17.18
C LYS A 55 10.01 0.56 17.90
N GLY A 56 9.72 -0.51 17.17
CA GLY A 56 9.09 -1.72 17.70
C GLY A 56 7.57 -1.69 17.85
N LYS A 57 6.90 -0.56 17.56
CA LYS A 57 5.44 -0.44 17.60
C LYS A 57 4.76 -0.90 16.31
N VAL A 58 5.50 -1.04 15.23
CA VAL A 58 5.00 -1.44 13.91
C VAL A 58 5.86 -2.56 13.36
N LYS A 59 5.21 -3.56 12.76
CA LYS A 59 5.82 -4.63 11.97
C LYS A 59 5.18 -4.64 10.60
N VAL A 60 5.96 -4.61 9.52
CA VAL A 60 5.45 -4.68 8.14
C VAL A 60 5.80 -6.03 7.52
N GLU A 61 4.81 -6.71 7.02
CA GLU A 61 4.96 -7.98 6.31
C GLU A 61 4.63 -7.76 4.84
N VAL A 62 5.65 -7.79 3.97
CA VAL A 62 5.47 -7.59 2.53
C VAL A 62 5.19 -8.92 1.86
N TYR A 63 4.11 -8.97 1.08
CA TYR A 63 3.67 -10.12 0.31
C TYR A 63 3.66 -9.77 -1.17
N ALA A 64 4.74 -10.12 -1.85
CA ALA A 64 4.93 -9.85 -3.27
C ALA A 64 4.27 -10.92 -4.16
N ASN A 65 4.23 -10.66 -5.46
CA ASN A 65 3.90 -11.64 -6.50
C ASN A 65 2.54 -12.32 -6.32
N SER A 66 1.54 -11.58 -5.86
CA SER A 66 0.18 -12.10 -5.58
C SER A 66 0.15 -13.25 -4.56
N ALA A 67 1.10 -13.29 -3.61
CA ALA A 67 1.21 -14.39 -2.65
C ALA A 67 -0.02 -14.54 -1.75
N LEU A 68 -0.71 -13.44 -1.41
CA LEU A 68 -1.95 -13.49 -0.62
C LEU A 68 -3.19 -13.38 -1.50
N TYR A 69 -3.24 -12.36 -2.37
CA TYR A 69 -4.41 -12.05 -3.20
C TYR A 69 -3.99 -11.72 -4.61
N LYS A 70 -4.80 -12.19 -5.57
CA LYS A 70 -4.65 -11.83 -6.97
C LYS A 70 -5.14 -10.41 -7.23
N ASP A 71 -4.74 -9.89 -8.37
CA ASP A 71 -5.03 -8.51 -8.83
C ASP A 71 -6.51 -8.09 -8.73
N LYS A 72 -7.44 -9.02 -8.93
CA LYS A 72 -8.90 -8.74 -8.86
C LYS A 72 -9.47 -8.78 -7.44
N GLU A 73 -8.77 -9.40 -6.50
CA GLU A 73 -9.26 -9.72 -5.15
C GLU A 73 -8.69 -8.77 -4.08
N GLU A 74 -7.54 -8.14 -4.38
CA GLU A 74 -6.76 -7.41 -3.37
C GLU A 74 -7.51 -6.21 -2.75
N LEU A 75 -8.36 -5.49 -3.52
CA LEU A 75 -9.12 -4.35 -2.98
C LEU A 75 -10.22 -4.81 -2.02
N GLU A 76 -10.90 -5.90 -2.33
CA GLU A 76 -11.89 -6.49 -1.44
C GLU A 76 -11.21 -6.98 -0.14
N ALA A 77 -10.05 -7.64 -0.25
CA ALA A 77 -9.28 -8.07 0.90
C ALA A 77 -8.85 -6.89 1.80
N LEU A 78 -8.53 -5.72 1.21
CA LEU A 78 -8.24 -4.50 1.95
C LEU A 78 -9.48 -3.99 2.69
N GLN A 79 -10.63 -3.92 2.01
CA GLN A 79 -11.88 -3.44 2.61
C GLN A 79 -12.38 -4.35 3.73
N LEU A 80 -12.13 -5.66 3.62
CA LEU A 80 -12.42 -6.65 4.66
C LEU A 80 -11.40 -6.68 5.80
N GLY A 81 -10.30 -5.91 5.68
CA GLY A 81 -9.23 -5.87 6.69
C GLY A 81 -8.31 -7.10 6.70
N ALA A 82 -8.41 -7.98 5.70
CA ALA A 82 -7.55 -9.16 5.58
C ALA A 82 -6.09 -8.77 5.26
N VAL A 83 -5.89 -7.64 4.59
CA VAL A 83 -4.61 -6.91 4.46
C VAL A 83 -4.82 -5.46 4.87
N GLN A 84 -3.75 -4.79 5.33
CA GLN A 84 -3.81 -3.42 5.80
C GLN A 84 -3.27 -2.41 4.80
N MET A 85 -2.50 -2.87 3.80
CA MET A 85 -1.88 -1.99 2.82
C MET A 85 -1.75 -2.66 1.45
N LEU A 86 -1.98 -1.87 0.40
CA LEU A 86 -1.84 -2.25 -1.00
C LEU A 86 -1.14 -1.17 -1.81
N ALA A 87 -0.59 -1.56 -2.96
CA ALA A 87 -0.14 -0.65 -4.02
C ALA A 87 -0.78 -1.06 -5.37
N PRO A 88 -2.11 -0.93 -5.53
CA PRO A 88 -2.82 -1.39 -6.71
C PRO A 88 -2.65 -0.45 -7.90
N SER A 89 -3.04 -0.91 -9.09
CA SER A 89 -3.23 -0.02 -10.24
C SER A 89 -4.43 0.91 -10.00
N LEU A 90 -4.31 2.18 -10.42
CA LEU A 90 -5.37 3.18 -10.28
C LEU A 90 -6.65 2.80 -11.05
N ALA A 91 -6.51 2.06 -12.15
CA ALA A 91 -7.62 1.51 -12.93
C ALA A 91 -8.66 0.73 -12.12
N LYS A 92 -8.30 0.22 -10.94
CA LYS A 92 -9.17 -0.58 -10.09
C LYS A 92 -10.17 0.24 -9.28
N PHE A 93 -9.91 1.53 -9.09
CA PHE A 93 -10.77 2.37 -8.28
C PHE A 93 -12.01 2.86 -9.02
N GLY A 94 -11.99 2.90 -10.37
CA GLY A 94 -13.17 3.18 -11.20
C GLY A 94 -14.31 2.21 -10.92
N PRO A 95 -14.12 0.88 -11.05
CA PRO A 95 -15.12 -0.13 -10.67
C PRO A 95 -15.56 -0.07 -9.20
N LEU A 96 -14.70 0.38 -8.28
CA LEU A 96 -15.05 0.63 -6.87
C LEU A 96 -15.95 1.86 -6.68
N GLY A 97 -16.18 2.61 -7.76
CA GLY A 97 -17.06 3.79 -7.78
C GLY A 97 -16.31 5.12 -7.58
N VAL A 98 -14.98 5.15 -7.71
CA VAL A 98 -14.17 6.37 -7.69
C VAL A 98 -13.59 6.60 -9.08
N LYS A 99 -14.47 7.09 -9.98
CA LYS A 99 -14.18 7.24 -11.43
C LYS A 99 -13.08 8.24 -11.72
N GLU A 100 -12.81 9.16 -10.82
CA GLU A 100 -11.77 10.18 -10.98
C GLU A 100 -10.37 9.59 -11.17
N PHE A 101 -10.13 8.37 -10.69
CA PHE A 101 -8.88 7.67 -10.95
C PHE A 101 -8.73 7.25 -12.43
N GLU A 102 -9.81 7.15 -13.19
CA GLU A 102 -9.77 6.78 -14.60
C GLU A 102 -9.06 7.85 -15.46
N VAL A 103 -8.91 9.08 -14.97
CA VAL A 103 -8.14 10.13 -15.65
C VAL A 103 -6.69 9.70 -15.93
N PHE A 104 -6.09 8.91 -15.06
CA PHE A 104 -4.72 8.41 -15.23
C PHE A 104 -4.60 7.31 -16.30
N ASP A 105 -5.72 6.80 -16.79
CA ASP A 105 -5.76 5.81 -17.88
C ASP A 105 -6.01 6.43 -19.26
N LEU A 106 -6.34 7.73 -19.31
CA LEU A 106 -6.54 8.45 -20.57
C LEU A 106 -5.25 8.49 -21.38
N PRO A 107 -5.29 8.14 -22.69
CA PRO A 107 -4.12 8.21 -23.53
C PRO A 107 -3.58 9.65 -23.63
N TYR A 108 -2.26 9.79 -23.58
CA TYR A 108 -1.54 11.05 -23.83
C TYR A 108 -1.90 12.22 -22.93
N ILE A 109 -2.51 11.99 -21.74
CA ILE A 109 -2.87 13.07 -20.81
C ILE A 109 -1.65 13.69 -20.12
N PHE A 110 -0.55 12.96 -20.06
CA PHE A 110 0.72 13.41 -19.51
C PHE A 110 1.83 13.20 -20.55
N ASP A 111 2.59 14.24 -20.81
CA ASP A 111 3.74 14.19 -21.73
C ASP A 111 4.95 13.51 -21.08
N ASP A 112 5.13 13.72 -19.78
CA ASP A 112 6.26 13.22 -19.00
C ASP A 112 5.93 12.98 -17.52
N TYR A 113 6.92 12.48 -16.77
CA TYR A 113 6.79 12.29 -15.32
C TYR A 113 6.66 13.61 -14.55
N THR A 114 7.22 14.71 -15.05
CA THR A 114 7.12 16.00 -14.38
C THR A 114 5.68 16.49 -14.34
N GLY A 115 4.98 16.37 -15.47
CA GLY A 115 3.55 16.67 -15.56
C GLY A 115 2.71 15.78 -14.67
N LEU A 116 2.98 14.47 -14.67
CA LEU A 116 2.33 13.49 -13.80
C LEU A 116 2.54 13.84 -12.32
N HIS A 117 3.78 14.08 -11.90
CA HIS A 117 4.10 14.37 -10.49
C HIS A 117 3.49 15.69 -10.01
N ARG A 118 3.42 16.70 -10.87
CA ARG A 118 2.75 17.97 -10.55
C ARG A 118 1.27 17.75 -10.18
N VAL A 119 0.60 16.83 -10.86
CA VAL A 119 -0.79 16.48 -10.56
C VAL A 119 -0.87 15.60 -9.32
N THR A 120 -0.12 14.50 -9.27
CA THR A 120 -0.22 13.50 -8.20
C THR A 120 0.26 14.01 -6.84
N GLN A 121 1.26 14.90 -6.82
CA GLN A 121 1.80 15.51 -5.60
C GLN A 121 1.12 16.85 -5.27
N GLY A 122 0.24 17.33 -6.14
CA GLY A 122 -0.50 18.57 -5.97
C GLY A 122 -1.89 18.40 -5.34
N PRO A 123 -2.64 19.50 -5.22
CA PRO A 123 -3.97 19.50 -4.60
C PRO A 123 -4.99 18.63 -5.36
N VAL A 124 -4.86 18.49 -6.67
CA VAL A 124 -5.72 17.62 -7.49
C VAL A 124 -5.55 16.16 -7.08
N GLY A 125 -4.32 15.66 -7.05
CA GLY A 125 -4.01 14.29 -6.63
C GLY A 125 -4.47 14.03 -5.18
N ALA A 126 -4.20 14.95 -4.26
CA ALA A 126 -4.66 14.86 -2.88
C ALA A 126 -6.19 14.81 -2.79
N GLY A 127 -6.89 15.62 -3.60
CA GLY A 127 -8.35 15.61 -3.68
C GLY A 127 -8.92 14.28 -4.19
N ILE A 128 -8.27 13.66 -5.18
CA ILE A 128 -8.68 12.35 -5.69
C ILE A 128 -8.45 11.26 -4.63
N LEU A 129 -7.31 11.26 -3.92
CA LEU A 129 -7.05 10.30 -2.84
C LEU A 129 -8.12 10.35 -1.74
N LYS A 130 -8.60 11.53 -1.35
CA LYS A 130 -9.66 11.69 -0.35
C LYS A 130 -10.98 11.04 -0.74
N LYS A 131 -11.25 10.87 -2.03
CA LYS A 131 -12.46 10.19 -2.51
C LYS A 131 -12.49 8.70 -2.21
N LEU A 132 -11.38 8.12 -1.75
CA LEU A 132 -11.32 6.74 -1.26
C LEU A 132 -11.85 6.58 0.17
N GLU A 133 -11.85 7.64 0.98
CA GLU A 133 -12.26 7.57 2.39
C GLU A 133 -13.69 7.05 2.60
N PRO A 134 -14.71 7.47 1.80
CA PRO A 134 -16.04 6.88 1.91
C PRO A 134 -16.13 5.39 1.53
N LYS A 135 -15.07 4.85 0.93
CA LYS A 135 -14.92 3.42 0.60
C LYS A 135 -14.17 2.64 1.67
N GLY A 136 -13.86 3.27 2.81
CA GLY A 136 -13.08 2.67 3.88
C GLY A 136 -11.58 2.55 3.59
N ILE A 137 -11.07 3.30 2.61
CA ILE A 137 -9.69 3.26 2.17
C ILE A 137 -9.05 4.64 2.35
N VAL A 138 -7.88 4.69 2.99
CA VAL A 138 -7.08 5.91 3.10
C VAL A 138 -5.99 5.90 2.03
N GLY A 139 -6.06 6.85 1.10
CA GLY A 139 -5.01 7.05 0.10
C GLY A 139 -3.83 7.79 0.71
N LEU A 140 -2.65 7.17 0.71
CA LEU A 140 -1.45 7.73 1.33
C LEU A 140 -0.57 8.50 0.34
N ALA A 141 -0.31 7.90 -0.82
CA ALA A 141 0.54 8.46 -1.86
C ALA A 141 0.30 7.76 -3.19
N TYR A 142 0.78 8.38 -4.27
CA TYR A 142 0.87 7.73 -5.59
C TYR A 142 2.25 7.11 -5.77
N TRP A 143 2.28 5.92 -6.36
CA TRP A 143 3.50 5.25 -6.80
C TRP A 143 3.45 5.06 -8.30
N ASP A 144 4.49 5.48 -8.99
CA ASP A 144 4.58 5.35 -10.43
C ASP A 144 4.77 3.88 -10.83
N ASN A 145 4.04 3.48 -11.85
CA ASN A 145 4.17 2.14 -12.45
C ASN A 145 4.76 2.20 -13.86
N GLY A 146 5.18 3.38 -14.30
CA GLY A 146 5.68 3.66 -15.64
C GLY A 146 4.58 3.98 -16.64
N PHE A 147 4.98 4.49 -17.81
CA PHE A 147 4.07 4.68 -18.93
C PHE A 147 3.70 3.34 -19.55
N LYS A 148 2.45 3.21 -19.99
CA LYS A 148 1.96 2.01 -20.66
C LYS A 148 2.56 1.91 -22.05
N SER A 149 3.11 0.76 -22.38
CA SER A 149 3.67 0.44 -23.67
C SER A 149 3.09 -0.85 -24.22
N PHE A 150 3.00 -0.96 -25.54
CA PHE A 150 2.66 -2.21 -26.20
C PHE A 150 3.88 -3.14 -26.25
N SER A 151 3.67 -4.41 -25.97
CA SER A 151 4.62 -5.47 -26.24
C SER A 151 3.99 -6.52 -27.15
N ALA A 152 4.71 -6.98 -28.15
CA ALA A 152 4.24 -7.99 -29.08
C ALA A 152 5.41 -8.79 -29.67
N ASN A 153 5.13 -9.99 -30.18
CA ASN A 153 6.12 -10.83 -30.87
C ASN A 153 6.48 -10.32 -32.28
N THR A 154 5.75 -9.35 -32.78
CA THR A 154 6.00 -8.70 -34.08
C THR A 154 6.03 -7.18 -33.87
N PRO A 155 6.83 -6.44 -34.67
CA PRO A 155 6.86 -4.99 -34.57
C PRO A 155 5.48 -4.35 -34.73
N ILE A 156 5.16 -3.39 -33.87
CA ILE A 156 3.96 -2.54 -33.96
C ILE A 156 4.48 -1.13 -34.24
N ARG A 157 4.22 -0.61 -35.44
CA ARG A 157 4.66 0.70 -35.90
C ARG A 157 3.51 1.65 -36.19
N SER A 158 2.31 1.11 -36.34
CA SER A 158 1.09 1.87 -36.64
C SER A 158 -0.13 1.20 -36.01
N PRO A 159 -1.26 1.89 -35.85
CA PRO A 159 -2.51 1.29 -35.40
C PRO A 159 -3.00 0.12 -36.28
N ALA A 160 -2.66 0.12 -37.58
CA ALA A 160 -3.02 -0.97 -38.49
C ALA A 160 -2.37 -2.30 -38.08
N ASP A 161 -1.19 -2.27 -37.49
CA ASP A 161 -0.46 -3.46 -37.03
C ASP A 161 -1.15 -4.17 -35.86
N LEU A 162 -2.10 -3.50 -35.21
CA LEU A 162 -2.90 -4.07 -34.11
C LEU A 162 -4.10 -4.89 -34.60
N LYS A 163 -4.46 -4.75 -35.89
CA LYS A 163 -5.63 -5.46 -36.46
C LYS A 163 -5.48 -6.97 -36.30
N GLY A 164 -6.51 -7.60 -35.72
CA GLY A 164 -6.53 -9.05 -35.48
C GLY A 164 -5.67 -9.56 -34.32
N LYS A 165 -4.95 -8.69 -33.60
CA LYS A 165 -4.15 -9.08 -32.44
C LYS A 165 -5.02 -9.11 -31.18
N LYS A 166 -4.76 -10.10 -30.32
CA LYS A 166 -5.34 -10.16 -28.98
C LYS A 166 -4.45 -9.39 -28.02
N LEU A 167 -4.99 -8.33 -27.41
CA LEU A 167 -4.28 -7.51 -26.44
C LEU A 167 -4.79 -7.82 -25.01
N ARG A 168 -3.84 -7.94 -24.07
CA ARG A 168 -4.18 -7.92 -22.65
C ARG A 168 -4.30 -6.46 -22.21
N ILE A 169 -5.43 -6.12 -21.63
CA ILE A 169 -5.69 -4.79 -21.04
C ILE A 169 -5.90 -4.92 -19.54
N GLN A 170 -5.81 -3.81 -18.81
CA GLN A 170 -6.20 -3.70 -17.42
C GLN A 170 -7.73 -3.56 -17.30
N SER A 171 -8.26 -3.73 -16.07
CA SER A 171 -9.69 -3.58 -15.78
C SER A 171 -10.09 -2.09 -15.70
N SER A 172 -9.81 -1.33 -16.75
CA SER A 172 -10.25 0.06 -16.92
C SER A 172 -11.47 0.11 -17.86
N LYS A 173 -12.31 1.14 -17.69
CA LYS A 173 -13.42 1.43 -18.62
C LYS A 173 -13.03 2.44 -19.69
N VAL A 174 -11.80 2.96 -19.63
CA VAL A 174 -11.21 3.87 -20.60
C VAL A 174 -10.43 3.10 -21.65
#